data_e20c4d910f31fd17c70fc948bcbb43ad
#
_entry.id   e20c4d910f31fd17c70fc948bcbb43ad
#
_cell.length_a   1.000
_cell.length_b   1.000
_cell.length_c   1.000
_cell.angle_alpha   90.00
_cell.angle_beta   90.00
_cell.angle_gamma   90.00
#
_symmetry.space_group_name_H-M   'P 1'
#
loop_
_entity.id
_entity.type
_entity.pdbx_description
1 polymer ?
#
loop_
_entity_poly.entity_id
_entity_poly.type
_entity_poly.pdbx_seq_one_letter_code
_entity_poly.pdbx_strand_id
1 'polypeptide(L)'
;MEKSFRKILVIKMRFHGDMLLTTPVISTLKQNYPDAKIDVLLYQDTMPILSENPEINALYGIKNKKANAAEKIANFANLIKTLRANRYDLIVNLTDQWMVALLVRLLNVPVRISQDYSHRQSSFWRNSFTHLAPLVGENVVESNLSVLAPLNLTSFVSRTTMSYNPSCWERVRSELDKAGVGEHYVVIQPTARQVFKCWNNEKFSEVIDALHAEGYQVVLTSGPGSDDLACIKAIAEGCKTPPVTALAGKVTFPELGALIDHAELFIGVDSAPGHIAAAVNTPMVCLFGATDHNFWRPWSTNMIQFWAGDYRPMPPREQRDRNEMYLSVIPASDVIAAVKKMLPVSHVTTLEGDAL
;
A
#
# COMPACT_ATOMS: atom_id res chain seq x y z
N MET A 1 0.52 -8.58 -36.90
CA MET A 1 -0.72 -8.68 -36.12
C MET A 1 -0.36 -8.45 -34.68
N GLU A 2 -0.81 -7.38 -34.07
CA GLU A 2 -0.69 -7.17 -32.64
C GLU A 2 -1.33 -8.36 -31.91
N LYS A 3 -0.59 -8.95 -31.00
CA LYS A 3 -1.06 -10.09 -30.24
C LYS A 3 -2.11 -9.58 -29.23
N SER A 4 -3.40 -9.82 -29.51
CA SER A 4 -4.48 -9.47 -28.57
C SER A 4 -4.59 -10.55 -27.51
N PHE A 5 -4.46 -10.18 -26.24
CA PHE A 5 -4.69 -11.06 -25.09
C PHE A 5 -6.11 -10.86 -24.56
N ARG A 6 -6.76 -11.98 -24.18
CA ARG A 6 -8.14 -11.97 -23.67
C ARG A 6 -8.25 -12.42 -22.23
N LYS A 7 -7.30 -13.21 -21.73
CA LYS A 7 -7.30 -13.75 -20.38
C LYS A 7 -5.90 -13.67 -19.79
N ILE A 8 -5.71 -12.75 -18.88
CA ILE A 8 -4.42 -12.41 -18.31
C ILE A 8 -4.41 -12.79 -16.84
N LEU A 9 -3.35 -13.44 -16.39
CA LEU A 9 -3.08 -13.71 -14.98
C LEU A 9 -1.88 -12.87 -14.53
N VAL A 10 -2.10 -11.94 -13.60
CA VAL A 10 -1.03 -11.22 -12.89
C VAL A 10 -0.74 -11.93 -11.59
N ILE A 11 0.54 -12.17 -11.28
CA ILE A 11 0.95 -12.88 -10.07
C ILE A 11 1.81 -11.96 -9.21
N LYS A 12 1.34 -11.64 -7.99
CA LYS A 12 2.09 -10.85 -6.99
C LYS A 12 1.92 -11.45 -5.60
N MET A 13 2.96 -12.09 -5.09
CA MET A 13 2.98 -12.76 -3.79
C MET A 13 3.80 -11.94 -2.80
N ARG A 14 3.23 -10.84 -2.32
CA ARG A 14 3.87 -9.86 -1.44
C ARG A 14 2.86 -9.30 -0.42
N PHE A 15 3.20 -8.19 0.26
CA PHE A 15 2.36 -7.57 1.29
C PHE A 15 1.34 -6.58 0.72
N HIS A 16 0.49 -6.02 1.59
CA HIS A 16 -0.64 -5.17 1.21
C HIS A 16 -0.22 -3.95 0.36
N GLY A 17 0.80 -3.20 0.79
CA GLY A 17 1.29 -2.04 0.01
C GLY A 17 1.76 -2.42 -1.38
N ASP A 18 2.45 -3.58 -1.52
CA ASP A 18 2.89 -4.08 -2.84
C ASP A 18 1.74 -4.32 -3.81
N MET A 19 0.54 -4.63 -3.30
CA MET A 19 -0.64 -4.85 -4.15
C MET A 19 -1.07 -3.55 -4.83
N LEU A 20 -1.07 -2.43 -4.11
CA LEU A 20 -1.36 -1.11 -4.70
C LEU A 20 -0.31 -0.69 -5.72
N LEU A 21 0.96 -0.96 -5.42
CA LEU A 21 2.07 -0.70 -6.34
C LEU A 21 2.07 -1.62 -7.59
N THR A 22 1.14 -2.58 -7.65
CA THR A 22 0.89 -3.45 -8.81
C THR A 22 -0.26 -2.93 -9.68
N THR A 23 -1.12 -2.07 -9.17
CA THR A 23 -2.28 -1.54 -9.92
C THR A 23 -1.89 -0.85 -11.23
N PRO A 24 -0.76 -0.13 -11.36
CA PRO A 24 -0.32 0.41 -12.64
C PRO A 24 -0.10 -0.64 -13.73
N VAL A 25 0.38 -1.82 -13.37
CA VAL A 25 0.52 -2.95 -14.32
C VAL A 25 -0.86 -3.41 -14.80
N ILE A 26 -1.83 -3.54 -13.88
CA ILE A 26 -3.20 -3.95 -14.19
C ILE A 26 -3.86 -2.92 -15.11
N SER A 27 -3.81 -1.64 -14.73
CA SER A 27 -4.39 -0.54 -15.53
C SER A 27 -3.73 -0.41 -16.90
N THR A 28 -2.40 -0.58 -16.99
CA THR A 28 -1.69 -0.59 -18.28
C THR A 28 -2.14 -1.74 -19.17
N LEU A 29 -2.28 -2.95 -18.61
CA LEU A 29 -2.78 -4.10 -19.35
C LEU A 29 -4.23 -3.88 -19.80
N LYS A 30 -5.08 -3.32 -18.93
CA LYS A 30 -6.49 -3.03 -19.24
C LYS A 30 -6.64 -1.97 -20.32
N GLN A 31 -5.79 -0.94 -20.30
CA GLN A 31 -5.78 0.11 -21.32
C GLN A 31 -5.37 -0.41 -22.70
N ASN A 32 -4.39 -1.30 -22.77
CA ASN A 32 -3.92 -1.87 -24.05
C ASN A 32 -4.77 -3.06 -24.53
N TYR A 33 -5.46 -3.73 -23.61
CA TYR A 33 -6.34 -4.89 -23.89
C TYR A 33 -7.69 -4.70 -23.19
N PRO A 34 -8.55 -3.76 -23.66
CA PRO A 34 -9.77 -3.35 -22.94
C PRO A 34 -10.76 -4.50 -22.73
N ASP A 35 -10.81 -5.48 -23.64
CA ASP A 35 -11.69 -6.64 -23.54
C ASP A 35 -11.09 -7.79 -22.69
N ALA A 36 -9.85 -7.65 -22.25
CA ALA A 36 -9.19 -8.70 -21.47
C ALA A 36 -9.82 -8.83 -20.08
N LYS A 37 -10.01 -10.07 -19.65
CA LYS A 37 -10.27 -10.42 -18.26
C LYS A 37 -8.94 -10.57 -17.54
N ILE A 38 -8.70 -9.71 -16.55
CA ILE A 38 -7.46 -9.71 -15.76
C ILE A 38 -7.78 -10.31 -14.41
N ASP A 39 -7.15 -11.44 -14.12
CA ASP A 39 -7.22 -12.09 -12.82
C ASP A 39 -5.90 -11.86 -12.06
N VAL A 40 -5.96 -11.82 -10.74
CA VAL A 40 -4.76 -11.64 -9.91
C VAL A 40 -4.61 -12.79 -8.92
N LEU A 41 -3.40 -13.37 -8.89
CA LEU A 41 -3.00 -14.37 -7.90
C LEU A 41 -2.11 -13.71 -6.85
N LEU A 42 -2.54 -13.77 -5.57
CA LEU A 42 -1.90 -13.09 -4.45
C LEU A 42 -2.05 -13.90 -3.16
N TYR A 43 -1.51 -13.41 -2.04
CA TYR A 43 -1.83 -14.01 -0.75
C TYR A 43 -3.28 -13.68 -0.34
N GLN A 44 -3.98 -14.63 0.27
CA GLN A 44 -5.39 -14.49 0.64
C GLN A 44 -5.64 -13.32 1.60
N ASP A 45 -4.73 -13.08 2.52
CA ASP A 45 -4.81 -11.98 3.49
C ASP A 45 -4.62 -10.59 2.84
N THR A 46 -4.04 -10.53 1.64
CA THR A 46 -3.87 -9.27 0.89
C THR A 46 -5.00 -8.98 -0.10
N MET A 47 -5.94 -9.91 -0.32
CA MET A 47 -7.06 -9.73 -1.25
C MET A 47 -7.91 -8.48 -0.95
N PRO A 48 -8.22 -8.14 0.32
CA PRO A 48 -9.12 -7.03 0.62
C PRO A 48 -8.68 -5.68 0.04
N ILE A 49 -7.38 -5.45 -0.15
CA ILE A 49 -6.88 -4.17 -0.67
C ILE A 49 -7.15 -3.95 -2.17
N LEU A 50 -7.45 -5.05 -2.91
CA LEU A 50 -7.78 -5.01 -4.34
C LEU A 50 -9.22 -5.46 -4.62
N SER A 51 -10.01 -5.81 -3.59
CA SER A 51 -11.33 -6.43 -3.76
C SER A 51 -12.33 -5.60 -4.56
N GLU A 52 -12.23 -4.28 -4.48
CA GLU A 52 -13.14 -3.34 -5.14
C GLU A 52 -12.56 -2.75 -6.44
N ASN A 53 -11.41 -3.27 -6.93
CA ASN A 53 -10.82 -2.74 -8.15
C ASN A 53 -11.59 -3.20 -9.39
N PRO A 54 -12.22 -2.27 -10.15
CA PRO A 54 -13.10 -2.62 -11.27
C PRO A 54 -12.37 -3.20 -12.50
N GLU A 55 -11.04 -3.05 -12.57
CA GLU A 55 -10.23 -3.59 -13.66
C GLU A 55 -9.87 -5.07 -13.45
N ILE A 56 -10.11 -5.60 -12.25
CA ILE A 56 -9.83 -7.00 -11.88
C ILE A 56 -11.10 -7.83 -12.04
N ASN A 57 -11.01 -8.90 -12.82
CA ASN A 57 -12.13 -9.82 -13.02
C ASN A 57 -12.27 -10.82 -11.86
N ALA A 58 -11.16 -11.36 -11.34
CA ALA A 58 -11.17 -12.26 -10.19
C ALA A 58 -9.86 -12.21 -9.40
N LEU A 59 -9.96 -12.44 -8.09
CA LEU A 59 -8.83 -12.60 -7.18
C LEU A 59 -8.71 -14.04 -6.74
N TYR A 60 -7.50 -14.62 -6.84
CA TYR A 60 -7.20 -15.97 -6.36
C TYR A 60 -6.20 -15.87 -5.20
N GLY A 61 -6.64 -16.32 -4.01
CA GLY A 61 -5.85 -16.22 -2.79
C GLY A 61 -5.10 -17.51 -2.46
N ILE A 62 -3.80 -17.40 -2.20
CA ILE A 62 -3.01 -18.49 -1.59
C ILE A 62 -2.94 -18.25 -0.07
N LYS A 63 -3.32 -19.27 0.72
CA LYS A 63 -3.20 -19.23 2.18
C LYS A 63 -1.74 -19.27 2.60
N ASN A 64 -1.30 -18.25 3.33
CA ASN A 64 0.06 -18.19 3.91
C ASN A 64 0.12 -18.80 5.32
N LYS A 65 -0.83 -19.68 5.70
CA LYS A 65 -0.89 -20.28 7.03
C LYS A 65 -0.06 -21.58 7.10
N LYS A 66 0.38 -21.91 8.31
CA LYS A 66 0.99 -23.21 8.63
C LYS A 66 -0.06 -24.31 8.37
N ALA A 67 0.08 -24.98 7.24
CA ALA A 67 -0.69 -26.16 6.90
C ALA A 67 0.25 -27.37 6.85
N ASN A 68 -0.28 -28.57 7.07
CA ASN A 68 0.52 -29.80 6.90
C ASN A 68 0.86 -30.01 5.40
N ALA A 69 1.80 -30.91 5.12
CA ALA A 69 2.28 -31.14 3.76
C ALA A 69 1.16 -31.60 2.80
N ALA A 70 0.28 -32.47 3.27
CA ALA A 70 -0.83 -33.00 2.47
C ALA A 70 -1.82 -31.89 2.09
N GLU A 71 -2.19 -31.03 3.03
CA GLU A 71 -3.03 -29.87 2.78
C GLU A 71 -2.39 -28.89 1.80
N LYS A 72 -1.09 -28.62 1.91
CA LYS A 72 -0.37 -27.76 0.98
C LYS A 72 -0.43 -28.30 -0.44
N ILE A 73 -0.20 -29.60 -0.60
CA ILE A 73 -0.26 -30.28 -1.92
C ILE A 73 -1.68 -30.21 -2.47
N ALA A 74 -2.70 -30.53 -1.67
CA ALA A 74 -4.09 -30.50 -2.10
C ALA A 74 -4.54 -29.07 -2.50
N ASN A 75 -4.21 -28.06 -1.71
CA ASN A 75 -4.50 -26.67 -2.00
C ASN A 75 -3.81 -26.21 -3.29
N PHE A 76 -2.55 -26.60 -3.50
CA PHE A 76 -1.81 -26.28 -4.70
C PHE A 76 -2.40 -26.97 -5.95
N ALA A 77 -2.76 -28.25 -5.84
CA ALA A 77 -3.41 -28.98 -6.92
C ALA A 77 -4.78 -28.37 -7.31
N ASN A 78 -5.59 -28.02 -6.32
CA ASN A 78 -6.86 -27.32 -6.53
C ASN A 78 -6.68 -25.96 -7.20
N LEU A 79 -5.68 -25.18 -6.77
CA LEU A 79 -5.34 -23.91 -7.39
C LEU A 79 -4.97 -24.09 -8.87
N ILE A 80 -4.11 -25.06 -9.18
CA ILE A 80 -3.73 -25.35 -10.57
C ILE A 80 -4.97 -25.73 -11.39
N LYS A 81 -5.85 -26.59 -10.86
CA LYS A 81 -7.09 -26.98 -11.55
C LYS A 81 -7.97 -25.76 -11.84
N THR A 82 -8.16 -24.89 -10.86
CA THR A 82 -8.96 -23.68 -11.00
C THR A 82 -8.36 -22.72 -12.04
N LEU A 83 -7.07 -22.43 -11.94
CA LEU A 83 -6.40 -21.52 -12.86
C LEU A 83 -6.34 -22.07 -14.29
N ARG A 84 -6.13 -23.38 -14.48
CA ARG A 84 -6.18 -24.03 -15.81
C ARG A 84 -7.53 -23.92 -16.48
N ALA A 85 -8.63 -24.00 -15.72
CA ALA A 85 -9.98 -23.88 -16.26
C ALA A 85 -10.23 -22.50 -16.91
N ASN A 86 -9.53 -21.46 -16.48
CA ASN A 86 -9.63 -20.12 -17.05
C ASN A 86 -8.97 -19.98 -18.44
N ARG A 87 -8.05 -20.88 -18.82
CA ARG A 87 -7.35 -20.86 -20.13
C ARG A 87 -6.70 -19.52 -20.42
N TYR A 88 -5.81 -19.08 -19.53
CA TYR A 88 -5.04 -17.84 -19.72
C TYR A 88 -4.18 -17.91 -20.99
N ASP A 89 -4.00 -16.77 -21.64
CA ASP A 89 -3.14 -16.58 -22.81
C ASP A 89 -1.88 -15.75 -22.48
N LEU A 90 -1.89 -15.04 -21.35
CA LEU A 90 -0.75 -14.31 -20.81
C LEU A 90 -0.63 -14.49 -19.29
N ILE A 91 0.58 -14.73 -18.81
CA ILE A 91 0.96 -14.59 -17.39
C ILE A 91 1.97 -13.46 -17.26
N VAL A 92 1.73 -12.54 -16.32
CA VAL A 92 2.67 -11.50 -15.87
C VAL A 92 3.06 -11.79 -14.42
N ASN A 93 4.30 -12.23 -14.20
CA ASN A 93 4.80 -12.57 -12.89
C ASN A 93 5.64 -11.43 -12.30
N LEU A 94 5.22 -10.93 -11.14
CA LEU A 94 5.85 -9.84 -10.37
C LEU A 94 6.41 -10.33 -9.03
N THR A 95 6.74 -11.63 -8.92
CA THR A 95 7.27 -12.20 -7.68
C THR A 95 8.43 -13.14 -7.95
N ASP A 96 9.36 -13.20 -7.02
CA ASP A 96 10.59 -13.99 -7.09
C ASP A 96 10.50 -15.36 -6.40
N GLN A 97 9.30 -15.80 -6.04
CA GLN A 97 9.11 -17.08 -5.33
C GLN A 97 9.25 -18.28 -6.28
N TRP A 98 10.16 -19.20 -5.97
CA TRP A 98 10.43 -20.37 -6.83
C TRP A 98 9.20 -21.26 -7.08
N MET A 99 8.27 -21.34 -6.11
CA MET A 99 7.00 -22.07 -6.25
C MET A 99 6.16 -21.55 -7.42
N VAL A 100 6.27 -20.26 -7.74
CA VAL A 100 5.57 -19.66 -8.87
C VAL A 100 6.13 -20.17 -10.18
N ALA A 101 7.42 -20.43 -10.30
CA ALA A 101 7.99 -21.05 -11.48
C ALA A 101 7.39 -22.46 -11.75
N LEU A 102 7.19 -23.25 -10.69
CA LEU A 102 6.50 -24.54 -10.82
C LEU A 102 5.03 -24.36 -11.24
N LEU A 103 4.31 -23.45 -10.61
CA LEU A 103 2.92 -23.14 -10.97
C LEU A 103 2.80 -22.74 -12.44
N VAL A 104 3.63 -21.79 -12.89
CA VAL A 104 3.62 -21.27 -14.26
C VAL A 104 3.90 -22.37 -15.29
N ARG A 105 4.83 -23.27 -15.01
CA ARG A 105 5.07 -24.47 -15.86
C ARG A 105 3.84 -25.37 -15.94
N LEU A 106 3.22 -25.65 -14.81
CA LEU A 106 2.05 -26.52 -14.75
C LEU A 106 0.82 -25.88 -15.42
N LEU A 107 0.68 -24.56 -15.42
CA LEU A 107 -0.38 -23.87 -16.15
C LEU A 107 -0.19 -23.93 -17.67
N ASN A 108 1.05 -24.01 -18.15
CA ASN A 108 1.42 -24.12 -19.55
C ASN A 108 0.79 -23.04 -20.45
N VAL A 109 0.77 -21.79 -19.99
CA VAL A 109 0.23 -20.64 -20.73
C VAL A 109 1.19 -20.25 -21.87
N PRO A 110 0.70 -19.87 -23.07
CA PRO A 110 1.57 -19.59 -24.23
C PRO A 110 2.58 -18.48 -24.00
N VAL A 111 2.19 -17.37 -23.34
CA VAL A 111 3.08 -16.26 -23.04
C VAL A 111 3.20 -16.09 -21.53
N ARG A 112 4.43 -16.16 -21.04
CA ARG A 112 4.74 -16.11 -19.62
C ARG A 112 5.91 -15.17 -19.44
N ILE A 113 5.65 -14.01 -18.83
CA ILE A 113 6.63 -12.94 -18.62
C ILE A 113 6.97 -12.86 -17.14
N SER A 114 8.24 -12.65 -16.82
CA SER A 114 8.71 -12.37 -15.47
C SER A 114 9.82 -11.34 -15.48
N GLN A 115 10.08 -10.74 -14.34
CA GLN A 115 11.30 -9.95 -14.13
C GLN A 115 12.52 -10.88 -14.08
N ASP A 116 13.65 -10.42 -14.62
CA ASP A 116 14.95 -11.12 -14.56
C ASP A 116 15.65 -10.81 -13.22
N TYR A 117 15.27 -11.56 -12.21
CA TYR A 117 15.83 -11.40 -10.86
C TYR A 117 17.28 -11.93 -10.79
N SER A 118 18.21 -11.10 -10.35
CA SER A 118 19.64 -11.45 -10.25
C SER A 118 19.93 -12.70 -9.40
N HIS A 119 19.09 -12.99 -8.40
CA HIS A 119 19.19 -14.16 -7.52
C HIS A 119 18.38 -15.40 -8.02
N ARG A 120 17.74 -15.31 -9.19
CA ARG A 120 16.93 -16.38 -9.81
C ARG A 120 17.50 -16.86 -11.13
N GLN A 121 18.78 -17.24 -11.16
CA GLN A 121 19.51 -17.60 -12.37
C GLN A 121 19.48 -19.10 -12.72
N SER A 122 18.78 -19.95 -11.95
CA SER A 122 18.68 -21.38 -12.24
C SER A 122 17.95 -21.64 -13.58
N SER A 123 18.38 -22.65 -14.33
CA SER A 123 17.72 -23.07 -15.58
C SER A 123 16.25 -23.40 -15.37
N PHE A 124 15.89 -23.96 -14.20
CA PHE A 124 14.50 -24.24 -13.87
C PHE A 124 13.66 -22.95 -13.83
N TRP A 125 14.14 -21.89 -13.16
CA TRP A 125 13.45 -20.61 -13.13
C TRP A 125 13.36 -19.98 -14.50
N ARG A 126 14.51 -19.76 -15.15
CA ARG A 126 14.59 -19.06 -16.44
C ARG A 126 13.74 -19.72 -17.53
N ASN A 127 13.78 -21.06 -17.63
CA ASN A 127 13.00 -21.81 -18.61
C ASN A 127 11.51 -21.97 -18.24
N SER A 128 11.05 -21.46 -17.11
CA SER A 128 9.63 -21.42 -16.76
C SER A 128 8.91 -20.27 -17.47
N PHE A 129 9.62 -19.25 -17.88
CA PHE A 129 9.10 -18.06 -18.54
C PHE A 129 9.52 -18.03 -20.01
N THR A 130 8.63 -17.50 -20.87
CA THR A 130 8.93 -17.30 -22.30
C THR A 130 9.76 -16.04 -22.50
N HIS A 131 9.61 -15.04 -21.61
CA HIS A 131 10.32 -13.78 -21.65
C HIS A 131 10.73 -13.37 -20.23
N LEU A 132 11.96 -12.91 -20.10
CA LEU A 132 12.48 -12.29 -18.87
C LEU A 132 12.77 -10.82 -19.18
N ALA A 133 12.11 -9.92 -18.48
CA ALA A 133 12.28 -8.48 -18.63
C ALA A 133 13.30 -7.95 -17.61
N PRO A 134 14.17 -7.01 -17.98
CA PRO A 134 15.10 -6.41 -17.04
C PRO A 134 14.35 -5.62 -15.96
N LEU A 135 14.88 -5.64 -14.74
CA LEU A 135 14.42 -4.79 -13.65
C LEU A 135 14.96 -3.37 -13.90
N VAL A 136 14.08 -2.44 -14.22
CA VAL A 136 14.41 -1.04 -14.51
C VAL A 136 13.50 -0.13 -13.70
N GLY A 137 14.07 0.96 -13.17
CA GLY A 137 13.35 1.98 -12.41
C GLY A 137 13.94 2.23 -11.03
N GLU A 138 13.75 3.45 -10.54
CA GLU A 138 14.18 3.88 -9.21
C GLU A 138 13.11 3.62 -8.14
N ASN A 139 11.87 3.40 -8.58
CA ASN A 139 10.74 3.05 -7.72
C ASN A 139 10.14 1.70 -8.11
N VAL A 140 9.50 1.04 -7.15
CA VAL A 140 8.87 -0.27 -7.35
C VAL A 140 7.75 -0.24 -8.40
N VAL A 141 7.06 0.89 -8.61
CA VAL A 141 6.04 1.05 -9.68
C VAL A 141 6.71 0.95 -11.05
N GLU A 142 7.79 1.68 -11.26
CA GLU A 142 8.57 1.63 -12.52
C GLU A 142 9.13 0.22 -12.73
N SER A 143 9.69 -0.37 -11.68
CA SER A 143 10.20 -1.74 -11.70
C SER A 143 9.10 -2.77 -12.03
N ASN A 144 7.88 -2.62 -11.50
CA ASN A 144 6.77 -3.49 -11.86
C ASN A 144 6.33 -3.27 -13.32
N LEU A 145 6.25 -2.03 -13.80
CA LEU A 145 5.89 -1.72 -15.19
C LEU A 145 6.93 -2.22 -16.19
N SER A 146 8.20 -2.23 -15.83
CA SER A 146 9.28 -2.71 -16.72
C SER A 146 9.10 -4.18 -17.14
N VAL A 147 8.35 -4.99 -16.36
CA VAL A 147 8.03 -6.38 -16.72
C VAL A 147 7.27 -6.48 -18.03
N LEU A 148 6.52 -5.44 -18.40
CA LEU A 148 5.70 -5.40 -19.61
C LEU A 148 6.49 -5.11 -20.90
N ALA A 149 7.80 -4.82 -20.80
CA ALA A 149 8.64 -4.50 -21.96
C ALA A 149 8.53 -5.49 -23.14
N PRO A 150 8.45 -6.83 -22.93
CA PRO A 150 8.30 -7.78 -24.04
C PRO A 150 6.98 -7.68 -24.79
N LEU A 151 5.98 -6.97 -24.27
CA LEU A 151 4.69 -6.78 -24.95
C LEU A 151 4.71 -5.63 -25.96
N ASN A 152 5.75 -4.78 -25.95
CA ASN A 152 5.90 -3.60 -26.83
C ASN A 152 4.65 -2.71 -26.80
N LEU A 153 4.13 -2.43 -25.59
CA LEU A 153 2.95 -1.59 -25.39
C LEU A 153 3.23 -0.15 -25.76
N THR A 154 2.21 0.55 -26.28
CA THR A 154 2.30 1.96 -26.69
C THR A 154 1.80 2.93 -25.64
N SER A 155 1.06 2.45 -24.65
CA SER A 155 0.45 3.27 -23.60
C SER A 155 0.70 2.67 -22.23
N PHE A 156 1.09 3.52 -21.25
CA PHE A 156 1.36 3.12 -19.88
C PHE A 156 0.59 4.00 -18.90
N VAL A 157 0.04 3.37 -17.88
CA VAL A 157 -0.58 4.02 -16.72
C VAL A 157 0.37 3.86 -15.54
N SER A 158 0.88 4.95 -14.98
CA SER A 158 1.78 4.91 -13.82
C SER A 158 1.05 5.18 -12.50
N ARG A 159 -0.17 5.73 -12.54
CA ARG A 159 -0.95 6.05 -11.33
C ARG A 159 -1.35 4.76 -10.59
N THR A 160 -1.08 4.72 -9.28
CA THR A 160 -1.66 3.71 -8.37
C THR A 160 -3.14 4.02 -8.12
N THR A 161 -3.94 3.00 -7.89
CA THR A 161 -5.38 3.15 -7.63
C THR A 161 -5.81 2.33 -6.43
N MET A 162 -6.67 2.91 -5.62
CA MET A 162 -7.42 2.24 -4.56
C MET A 162 -8.90 2.51 -4.81
N SER A 163 -9.69 1.45 -4.93
CA SER A 163 -11.13 1.55 -5.12
C SER A 163 -11.85 1.04 -3.88
N TYR A 164 -13.00 1.62 -3.58
CA TYR A 164 -13.88 1.19 -2.52
C TYR A 164 -15.35 1.41 -2.92
N ASN A 165 -16.23 0.60 -2.35
CA ASN A 165 -17.67 0.76 -2.55
C ASN A 165 -18.17 1.99 -1.78
N PRO A 166 -19.13 2.77 -2.29
CA PRO A 166 -19.73 3.91 -1.58
C PRO A 166 -20.22 3.58 -0.16
N SER A 167 -20.70 2.37 0.08
CA SER A 167 -21.09 1.91 1.42
C SER A 167 -19.93 1.90 2.43
N CYS A 168 -18.68 1.81 1.98
CA CYS A 168 -17.50 1.94 2.84
C CYS A 168 -17.41 3.36 3.43
N TRP A 169 -17.63 4.37 2.59
CA TRP A 169 -17.69 5.75 3.04
C TRP A 169 -18.88 6.03 3.97
N GLU A 170 -20.06 5.55 3.61
CA GLU A 170 -21.27 5.71 4.46
C GLU A 170 -21.03 5.16 5.87
N ARG A 171 -20.42 3.98 5.98
CA ARG A 171 -20.09 3.38 7.28
C ARG A 171 -19.03 4.22 8.02
N VAL A 172 -17.95 4.61 7.36
CA VAL A 172 -16.87 5.43 7.94
C VAL A 172 -17.45 6.77 8.40
N ARG A 173 -18.23 7.45 7.56
CA ARG A 173 -18.85 8.73 7.91
C ARG A 173 -19.76 8.62 9.14
N SER A 174 -20.57 7.57 9.20
CA SER A 174 -21.43 7.30 10.38
C SER A 174 -20.62 7.17 11.69
N GLU A 175 -19.46 6.50 11.65
CA GLU A 175 -18.59 6.39 12.84
C GLU A 175 -17.90 7.72 13.18
N LEU A 176 -17.51 8.48 12.18
CA LEU A 176 -16.95 9.83 12.38
C LEU A 176 -17.99 10.78 12.98
N ASP A 177 -19.23 10.75 12.50
CA ASP A 177 -20.35 11.55 13.03
C ASP A 177 -20.64 11.23 14.52
N LYS A 178 -20.67 9.94 14.88
CA LYS A 178 -20.79 9.50 16.27
C LYS A 178 -19.66 9.98 17.16
N ALA A 179 -18.46 10.12 16.58
CA ALA A 179 -17.29 10.65 17.27
C ALA A 179 -17.19 12.18 17.25
N GLY A 180 -18.16 12.88 16.64
CA GLY A 180 -18.18 14.34 16.53
C GLY A 180 -17.15 14.91 15.56
N VAL A 181 -16.70 14.12 14.57
CA VAL A 181 -15.74 14.56 13.56
C VAL A 181 -16.46 15.28 12.43
N GLY A 182 -16.06 16.51 12.13
CA GLY A 182 -16.56 17.30 11.01
C GLY A 182 -15.99 16.86 9.65
N GLU A 183 -16.07 17.76 8.66
CA GLU A 183 -15.55 17.51 7.32
C GLU A 183 -14.04 17.70 7.22
N HIS A 184 -13.46 18.55 8.09
CA HIS A 184 -12.03 18.90 8.08
C HIS A 184 -11.26 18.09 9.12
N TYR A 185 -10.64 17.00 8.66
CA TYR A 185 -9.85 16.13 9.53
C TYR A 185 -8.57 15.64 8.85
N VAL A 186 -7.61 15.28 9.69
CA VAL A 186 -6.34 14.68 9.29
C VAL A 186 -6.30 13.24 9.76
N VAL A 187 -5.87 12.32 8.90
CA VAL A 187 -5.67 10.91 9.27
C VAL A 187 -4.21 10.68 9.63
N ILE A 188 -3.95 10.07 10.77
CA ILE A 188 -2.61 9.66 11.20
C ILE A 188 -2.56 8.14 11.39
N GLN A 189 -1.60 7.49 10.72
CA GLN A 189 -1.28 6.08 10.87
C GLN A 189 0.12 5.92 11.47
N PRO A 190 0.25 5.81 12.80
CA PRO A 190 1.56 5.82 13.47
C PRO A 190 2.25 4.47 13.46
N THR A 191 1.51 3.38 13.18
CA THR A 191 2.00 2.01 13.35
C THR A 191 2.47 1.38 12.05
N ALA A 192 3.48 0.51 12.16
CA ALA A 192 3.94 -0.37 11.12
C ALA A 192 4.22 -1.75 11.72
N ARG A 193 4.20 -2.80 10.88
CA ARG A 193 4.43 -4.17 11.33
C ARG A 193 5.78 -4.40 12.03
N GLN A 194 6.74 -3.51 11.86
CA GLN A 194 8.11 -3.65 12.38
C GLN A 194 8.51 -2.37 13.10
N VAL A 195 9.07 -2.50 14.31
CA VAL A 195 9.48 -1.41 15.18
C VAL A 195 10.43 -0.43 14.49
N PHE A 196 11.37 -0.92 13.70
CA PHE A 196 12.35 -0.07 13.00
C PHE A 196 11.73 0.90 11.96
N LYS A 197 10.43 0.77 11.70
CA LYS A 197 9.64 1.65 10.84
C LYS A 197 8.72 2.59 11.63
N CYS A 198 8.68 2.47 12.96
CA CYS A 198 7.85 3.31 13.82
C CYS A 198 8.59 4.56 14.28
N TRP A 199 7.82 5.58 14.64
CA TRP A 199 8.30 6.83 15.21
C TRP A 199 7.85 6.94 16.67
N ASN A 200 8.41 7.91 17.43
CA ASN A 200 8.11 8.10 18.85
C ASN A 200 6.66 8.53 19.07
N ASN A 201 6.00 7.92 20.04
CA ASN A 201 4.61 8.26 20.40
C ASN A 201 4.49 9.72 20.83
N GLU A 202 5.44 10.23 21.62
CA GLU A 202 5.48 11.60 22.12
C GLU A 202 5.53 12.60 20.95
N LYS A 203 6.29 12.30 19.91
CA LYS A 203 6.39 13.16 18.72
C LYS A 203 5.11 13.17 17.90
N PHE A 204 4.40 12.04 17.81
CA PHE A 204 3.06 12.03 17.23
C PHE A 204 2.10 12.89 18.07
N SER A 205 2.17 12.82 19.40
CA SER A 205 1.36 13.66 20.29
C SER A 205 1.63 15.15 20.06
N GLU A 206 2.89 15.56 19.90
CA GLU A 206 3.26 16.94 19.56
C GLU A 206 2.66 17.41 18.22
N VAL A 207 2.70 16.53 17.18
CA VAL A 207 2.09 16.83 15.87
C VAL A 207 0.58 16.96 15.98
N ILE A 208 -0.08 16.09 16.75
CA ILE A 208 -1.52 16.10 16.97
C ILE A 208 -1.93 17.40 17.71
N ASP A 209 -1.21 17.76 18.76
CA ASP A 209 -1.47 19.00 19.49
C ASP A 209 -1.31 20.24 18.60
N ALA A 210 -0.32 20.24 17.70
CA ALA A 210 -0.13 21.31 16.73
C ALA A 210 -1.28 21.39 15.72
N LEU A 211 -1.79 20.25 15.24
CA LEU A 211 -2.96 20.19 14.35
C LEU A 211 -4.23 20.70 15.02
N HIS A 212 -4.47 20.29 16.27
CA HIS A 212 -5.61 20.78 17.05
C HIS A 212 -5.54 22.30 17.29
N ALA A 213 -4.34 22.84 17.51
CA ALA A 213 -4.13 24.28 17.65
C ALA A 213 -4.46 25.08 16.36
N GLU A 214 -4.34 24.43 15.19
CA GLU A 214 -4.75 24.99 13.88
C GLU A 214 -6.22 24.69 13.55
N GLY A 215 -6.99 24.07 14.45
CA GLY A 215 -8.41 23.79 14.28
C GLY A 215 -8.75 22.48 13.55
N TYR A 216 -7.77 21.65 13.23
CA TYR A 216 -8.01 20.35 12.59
C TYR A 216 -8.33 19.27 13.61
N GLN A 217 -9.33 18.45 13.30
CA GLN A 217 -9.57 17.21 14.04
C GLN A 217 -8.63 16.11 13.55
N VAL A 218 -8.18 15.25 14.44
CA VAL A 218 -7.25 14.18 14.11
C VAL A 218 -7.89 12.82 14.35
N VAL A 219 -7.86 11.95 13.34
CA VAL A 219 -8.32 10.58 13.39
C VAL A 219 -7.12 9.64 13.36
N LEU A 220 -6.90 8.90 14.44
CA LEU A 220 -5.86 7.86 14.50
C LEU A 220 -6.39 6.55 13.94
N THR A 221 -5.58 5.90 13.11
CA THR A 221 -5.83 4.56 12.58
C THR A 221 -4.70 3.61 12.93
N SER A 222 -4.98 2.32 12.96
CA SER A 222 -3.99 1.26 13.19
C SER A 222 -4.48 -0.08 12.67
N GLY A 223 -3.59 -1.07 12.64
CA GLY A 223 -3.98 -2.48 12.61
C GLY A 223 -4.74 -2.92 13.87
N PRO A 224 -5.38 -4.10 13.86
CA PRO A 224 -6.15 -4.62 14.99
C PRO A 224 -5.29 -5.31 16.06
N GLY A 225 -3.96 -5.30 15.91
CA GLY A 225 -3.04 -5.95 16.84
C GLY A 225 -3.01 -5.26 18.21
N SER A 226 -2.77 -6.04 19.27
CA SER A 226 -2.65 -5.50 20.64
C SER A 226 -1.59 -4.41 20.76
N ASP A 227 -0.46 -4.60 20.11
CA ASP A 227 0.66 -3.65 20.16
C ASP A 227 0.32 -2.36 19.39
N ASP A 228 -0.40 -2.49 18.25
CA ASP A 228 -0.89 -1.34 17.50
C ASP A 228 -1.86 -0.53 18.35
N LEU A 229 -2.83 -1.19 19.00
CA LEU A 229 -3.82 -0.52 19.85
C LEU A 229 -3.18 0.09 21.11
N ALA A 230 -2.16 -0.53 21.68
CA ALA A 230 -1.39 0.03 22.78
C ALA A 230 -0.64 1.30 22.36
N CYS A 231 -0.06 1.32 21.16
CA CYS A 231 0.56 2.50 20.58
C CYS A 231 -0.45 3.65 20.42
N ILE A 232 -1.63 3.40 19.84
CA ILE A 232 -2.72 4.38 19.70
C ILE A 232 -3.11 4.96 21.05
N LYS A 233 -3.27 4.11 22.07
CA LYS A 233 -3.60 4.54 23.44
C LYS A 233 -2.53 5.45 24.02
N ALA A 234 -1.26 5.05 23.90
CA ALA A 234 -0.13 5.83 24.43
C ALA A 234 -0.02 7.22 23.77
N ILE A 235 -0.23 7.29 22.44
CA ILE A 235 -0.25 8.58 21.72
C ILE A 235 -1.40 9.45 22.22
N ALA A 236 -2.61 8.90 22.32
CA ALA A 236 -3.80 9.66 22.75
C ALA A 236 -3.67 10.17 24.18
N GLU A 237 -3.08 9.38 25.09
CA GLU A 237 -2.81 9.79 26.49
C GLU A 237 -1.71 10.87 26.58
N GLY A 238 -0.82 10.95 25.60
CA GLY A 238 0.24 11.99 25.53
C GLY A 238 -0.23 13.33 24.96
N CYS A 239 -1.42 13.40 24.36
CA CYS A 239 -1.96 14.63 23.78
C CYS A 239 -2.66 15.51 24.82
N LYS A 240 -2.58 16.84 24.65
CA LYS A 240 -3.36 17.80 25.44
C LYS A 240 -4.85 17.69 25.15
N THR A 241 -5.20 17.50 23.86
CA THR A 241 -6.55 17.21 23.40
C THR A 241 -6.52 15.84 22.73
N PRO A 242 -7.28 14.84 23.24
CA PRO A 242 -7.24 13.50 22.67
C PRO A 242 -7.73 13.47 21.21
N PRO A 243 -7.01 12.78 20.31
CA PRO A 243 -7.49 12.53 18.96
C PRO A 243 -8.61 11.50 18.95
N VAL A 244 -9.31 11.39 17.81
CA VAL A 244 -10.35 10.39 17.61
C VAL A 244 -9.72 9.02 17.32
N THR A 245 -10.05 8.02 18.15
CA THR A 245 -9.53 6.65 18.05
C THR A 245 -10.59 5.61 17.71
N ALA A 246 -11.82 6.06 17.45
CA ALA A 246 -12.99 5.18 17.27
C ALA A 246 -12.81 4.15 16.15
N LEU A 247 -12.04 4.48 15.11
CA LEU A 247 -11.79 3.64 13.94
C LEU A 247 -10.49 2.81 14.02
N ALA A 248 -9.65 3.03 15.05
CA ALA A 248 -8.39 2.32 15.20
C ALA A 248 -8.60 0.79 15.33
N GLY A 249 -7.97 0.01 14.47
CA GLY A 249 -8.08 -1.45 14.41
C GLY A 249 -9.42 -1.99 13.93
N LYS A 250 -10.36 -1.14 13.48
CA LYS A 250 -11.74 -1.54 13.16
C LYS A 250 -12.16 -1.34 11.70
N VAL A 251 -11.31 -0.75 10.88
CA VAL A 251 -11.60 -0.51 9.46
C VAL A 251 -10.95 -1.57 8.59
N THR A 252 -11.67 -1.98 7.56
CA THR A 252 -11.13 -2.78 6.45
C THR A 252 -10.27 -1.89 5.55
N PHE A 253 -9.48 -2.49 4.64
CA PHE A 253 -8.69 -1.69 3.70
C PHE A 253 -9.54 -0.79 2.79
N PRO A 254 -10.67 -1.24 2.20
CA PRO A 254 -11.56 -0.35 1.46
C PRO A 254 -12.12 0.80 2.30
N GLU A 255 -12.50 0.55 3.56
CA GLU A 255 -12.95 1.60 4.48
C GLU A 255 -11.83 2.57 4.87
N LEU A 256 -10.60 2.06 5.05
CA LEU A 256 -9.43 2.92 5.27
C LEU A 256 -9.14 3.78 4.02
N GLY A 257 -9.32 3.22 2.82
CA GLY A 257 -9.24 3.97 1.58
C GLY A 257 -10.26 5.12 1.55
N ALA A 258 -11.51 4.84 1.89
CA ALA A 258 -12.57 5.85 1.97
C ALA A 258 -12.27 6.92 3.03
N LEU A 259 -11.78 6.54 4.22
CA LEU A 259 -11.40 7.46 5.28
C LEU A 259 -10.27 8.41 4.84
N ILE A 260 -9.25 7.88 4.18
CA ILE A 260 -8.09 8.67 3.74
C ILE A 260 -8.45 9.56 2.55
N ASP A 261 -9.29 9.08 1.61
CA ASP A 261 -9.72 9.83 0.43
C ASP A 261 -10.46 11.13 0.77
N HIS A 262 -11.19 11.14 1.89
CA HIS A 262 -11.94 12.31 2.38
C HIS A 262 -11.17 13.13 3.42
N ALA A 263 -9.93 12.79 3.72
CA ALA A 263 -9.09 13.55 4.65
C ALA A 263 -8.36 14.70 3.94
N GLU A 264 -8.15 15.80 4.67
CA GLU A 264 -7.33 16.94 4.20
C GLU A 264 -5.85 16.55 4.03
N LEU A 265 -5.35 15.69 4.90
CA LEU A 265 -3.96 15.24 4.93
C LEU A 265 -3.85 13.86 5.56
N PHE A 266 -2.94 13.07 5.04
CA PHE A 266 -2.49 11.83 5.66
C PHE A 266 -1.09 11.99 6.23
N ILE A 267 -0.85 11.51 7.44
CA ILE A 267 0.48 11.44 8.05
C ILE A 267 0.76 10.00 8.46
N GLY A 268 1.90 9.46 8.06
CA GLY A 268 2.21 8.07 8.41
C GLY A 268 3.67 7.69 8.25
N VAL A 269 3.96 6.48 8.70
CA VAL A 269 5.27 5.84 8.56
C VAL A 269 5.28 4.90 7.34
N ASP A 270 6.45 4.34 7.00
CA ASP A 270 6.63 3.36 5.92
C ASP A 270 5.75 2.10 6.12
N SER A 271 4.49 2.19 5.67
CA SER A 271 3.47 1.14 5.81
C SER A 271 2.41 1.21 4.70
N ALA A 272 1.56 0.19 4.59
CA ALA A 272 0.54 0.10 3.54
C ALA A 272 -0.41 1.31 3.45
N PRO A 273 -0.86 1.95 4.56
CA PRO A 273 -1.71 3.13 4.49
C PRO A 273 -1.11 4.32 3.75
N GLY A 274 0.22 4.51 3.77
CA GLY A 274 0.89 5.51 2.94
C GLY A 274 0.69 5.27 1.44
N HIS A 275 0.72 4.01 1.01
CA HIS A 275 0.41 3.65 -0.38
C HIS A 275 -1.07 3.81 -0.71
N ILE A 276 -1.97 3.63 0.26
CA ILE A 276 -3.40 3.95 0.08
C ILE A 276 -3.58 5.45 -0.15
N ALA A 277 -2.98 6.29 0.68
CA ALA A 277 -3.05 7.75 0.53
C ALA A 277 -2.55 8.21 -0.84
N ALA A 278 -1.45 7.64 -1.34
CA ALA A 278 -0.97 7.89 -2.71
C ALA A 278 -2.00 7.44 -3.78
N ALA A 279 -2.63 6.28 -3.58
CA ALA A 279 -3.55 5.69 -4.54
C ALA A 279 -4.89 6.44 -4.64
N VAL A 280 -5.34 7.08 -3.55
CA VAL A 280 -6.52 7.97 -3.54
C VAL A 280 -6.14 9.46 -3.75
N ASN A 281 -4.84 9.75 -3.92
CA ASN A 281 -4.29 11.09 -4.17
C ASN A 281 -4.49 12.11 -3.03
N THR A 282 -4.60 11.66 -1.79
CA THR A 282 -4.63 12.52 -0.61
C THR A 282 -3.25 13.13 -0.37
N PRO A 283 -3.14 14.43 -0.07
CA PRO A 283 -1.89 15.04 0.37
C PRO A 283 -1.29 14.28 1.55
N MET A 284 0.05 14.12 1.59
CA MET A 284 0.61 13.29 2.63
C MET A 284 1.98 13.73 3.15
N VAL A 285 2.25 13.42 4.40
CA VAL A 285 3.58 13.43 5.01
C VAL A 285 3.96 12.00 5.41
N CYS A 286 5.08 11.51 4.87
CA CYS A 286 5.55 10.15 5.11
C CYS A 286 6.94 10.15 5.77
N LEU A 287 7.11 9.29 6.78
CA LEU A 287 8.34 9.14 7.53
C LEU A 287 9.01 7.80 7.19
N PHE A 288 10.27 7.87 6.79
CA PHE A 288 11.10 6.71 6.43
C PHE A 288 12.34 6.61 7.34
N GLY A 289 12.61 5.40 7.82
CA GLY A 289 13.81 5.06 8.58
C GLY A 289 14.90 4.45 7.71
N ALA A 290 15.38 3.28 8.11
CA ALA A 290 16.42 2.53 7.41
C ALA A 290 15.94 1.73 6.18
N THR A 291 14.72 1.93 5.71
CA THR A 291 14.21 1.35 4.46
C THR A 291 14.72 2.16 3.27
N ASP A 292 14.88 1.52 2.12
CA ASP A 292 15.14 2.23 0.86
C ASP A 292 13.95 3.13 0.53
N HIS A 293 14.11 4.40 0.87
CA HIS A 293 13.06 5.41 0.83
C HIS A 293 12.75 5.90 -0.59
N ASN A 294 13.64 5.68 -1.57
CA ASN A 294 13.39 5.97 -2.98
C ASN A 294 12.60 4.83 -3.63
N PHE A 295 13.05 3.60 -3.43
CA PHE A 295 12.42 2.44 -4.04
C PHE A 295 11.03 2.16 -3.50
N TRP A 296 10.81 2.31 -2.17
CA TRP A 296 9.56 1.96 -1.51
C TRP A 296 8.65 3.15 -1.18
N ARG A 297 9.01 4.37 -1.59
CA ARG A 297 8.15 5.53 -1.33
C ARG A 297 6.77 5.36 -1.97
N PRO A 298 5.71 5.90 -1.35
CA PRO A 298 4.41 6.02 -2.00
C PRO A 298 4.52 6.74 -3.35
N TRP A 299 3.79 6.26 -4.32
CA TRP A 299 3.84 6.80 -5.69
C TRP A 299 2.92 8.00 -5.83
N SER A 300 3.36 9.14 -5.34
CA SER A 300 2.63 10.41 -5.34
C SER A 300 3.58 11.59 -5.54
N THR A 301 3.08 12.64 -6.21
CA THR A 301 3.73 13.94 -6.31
C THR A 301 3.25 14.90 -5.21
N ASN A 302 2.15 14.59 -4.53
CA ASN A 302 1.57 15.41 -3.46
C ASN A 302 2.01 14.88 -2.08
N MET A 303 3.34 14.86 -1.86
CA MET A 303 3.94 14.28 -0.67
C MET A 303 5.17 15.06 -0.20
N ILE A 304 5.28 15.23 1.11
CA ILE A 304 6.55 15.57 1.77
C ILE A 304 7.06 14.31 2.46
N GLN A 305 8.27 13.91 2.10
CA GLN A 305 8.92 12.72 2.67
C GLN A 305 10.05 13.15 3.59
N PHE A 306 10.09 12.59 4.78
CA PHE A 306 11.22 12.68 5.69
C PHE A 306 11.97 11.33 5.70
N TRP A 307 13.26 11.40 5.53
CA TRP A 307 14.12 10.23 5.63
C TRP A 307 15.10 10.39 6.79
N ALA A 308 15.15 9.42 7.69
CA ALA A 308 16.06 9.45 8.83
C ALA A 308 17.54 9.58 8.44
N GLY A 309 17.88 9.18 7.19
CA GLY A 309 19.23 9.33 6.64
C GLY A 309 19.68 10.77 6.42
N ASP A 310 18.75 11.73 6.35
CA ASP A 310 19.08 13.17 6.28
C ASP A 310 19.57 13.72 7.64
N TYR A 311 19.30 12.99 8.73
CA TYR A 311 19.65 13.38 10.09
C TYR A 311 20.82 12.60 10.66
N ARG A 312 21.00 11.33 10.25
CA ARG A 312 22.15 10.50 10.60
C ARG A 312 22.36 9.38 9.56
N PRO A 313 23.58 8.81 9.45
CA PRO A 313 23.83 7.66 8.57
C PRO A 313 22.92 6.47 8.91
N MET A 314 22.35 5.82 7.90
CA MET A 314 21.53 4.63 8.04
C MET A 314 22.34 3.37 7.76
N PRO A 315 22.12 2.29 8.51
CA PRO A 315 22.80 1.02 8.28
C PRO A 315 22.32 0.38 6.96
N PRO A 316 23.18 -0.36 6.26
CA PRO A 316 22.77 -1.20 5.15
C PRO A 316 21.77 -2.27 5.64
N ARG A 317 20.99 -2.82 4.71
CA ARG A 317 19.90 -3.75 5.00
C ARG A 317 20.33 -4.94 5.88
N GLU A 318 21.53 -5.45 5.65
CA GLU A 318 22.10 -6.64 6.32
C GLU A 318 22.48 -6.36 7.78
N GLN A 319 22.76 -5.09 8.11
CA GLN A 319 23.19 -4.64 9.46
C GLN A 319 22.06 -3.96 10.23
N ARG A 320 20.84 -3.93 9.67
CA ARG A 320 19.71 -3.26 10.28
C ARG A 320 19.26 -3.97 11.55
N ASP A 321 19.26 -3.27 12.68
CA ASP A 321 18.61 -3.74 13.90
C ASP A 321 17.08 -3.57 13.75
N ARG A 322 16.35 -4.67 13.96
CA ARG A 322 14.89 -4.67 13.84
C ARG A 322 14.17 -4.07 15.04
N ASN A 323 14.87 -3.87 16.14
CA ASN A 323 14.34 -3.30 17.38
C ASN A 323 14.67 -1.82 17.54
N GLU A 324 15.51 -1.25 16.66
CA GLU A 324 15.88 0.16 16.70
C GLU A 324 14.82 1.01 15.99
N MET A 325 14.36 2.07 16.63
CA MET A 325 13.45 3.06 16.05
C MET A 325 14.26 4.11 15.27
N TYR A 326 14.61 3.81 14.02
CA TYR A 326 15.44 4.71 13.19
C TYR A 326 14.79 6.08 12.93
N LEU A 327 13.45 6.16 12.93
CA LEU A 327 12.73 7.41 12.74
C LEU A 327 12.87 8.37 13.93
N SER A 328 13.35 7.90 15.08
CA SER A 328 13.48 8.72 16.30
C SER A 328 14.37 9.97 16.14
N VAL A 329 15.24 10.02 15.12
CA VAL A 329 16.08 11.16 14.82
C VAL A 329 15.34 12.31 14.13
N ILE A 330 14.19 12.04 13.51
CA ILE A 330 13.37 13.06 12.84
C ILE A 330 12.69 13.92 13.91
N PRO A 331 12.91 15.26 13.95
CA PRO A 331 12.26 16.13 14.92
C PRO A 331 10.76 16.30 14.63
N ALA A 332 9.95 16.39 15.68
CA ALA A 332 8.52 16.72 15.52
C ALA A 332 8.32 18.10 14.90
N SER A 333 9.18 19.07 15.22
CA SER A 333 9.14 20.42 14.65
C SER A 333 9.18 20.46 13.12
N ASP A 334 9.99 19.59 12.51
CA ASP A 334 10.15 19.53 11.05
C ASP A 334 8.88 18.97 10.41
N VAL A 335 8.30 17.92 11.02
CA VAL A 335 7.04 17.32 10.58
C VAL A 335 5.89 18.34 10.74
N ILE A 336 5.81 19.06 11.85
CA ILE A 336 4.81 20.13 12.07
C ILE A 336 4.94 21.23 11.02
N ALA A 337 6.15 21.66 10.69
CA ALA A 337 6.38 22.67 9.64
C ALA A 337 5.90 22.19 8.27
N ALA A 338 6.16 20.92 7.93
CA ALA A 338 5.69 20.30 6.69
C ALA A 338 4.17 20.20 6.63
N VAL A 339 3.54 19.77 7.73
CA VAL A 339 2.09 19.67 7.86
C VAL A 339 1.42 21.03 7.63
N LYS A 340 1.91 22.07 8.29
CA LYS A 340 1.42 23.46 8.11
C LYS A 340 1.58 23.97 6.67
N LYS A 341 2.61 23.55 5.96
CA LYS A 341 2.83 23.89 4.55
C LYS A 341 1.84 23.19 3.62
N MET A 342 1.41 21.99 3.95
CA MET A 342 0.53 21.18 3.10
C MET A 342 -0.96 21.43 3.33
N LEU A 343 -1.32 21.83 4.54
CA LEU A 343 -2.71 22.15 4.88
C LEU A 343 -3.08 23.56 4.37
N PRO A 344 -4.31 23.78 3.89
CA PRO A 344 -4.79 25.12 3.58
C PRO A 344 -4.75 26.01 4.84
N VAL A 345 -4.54 27.31 4.64
CA VAL A 345 -4.53 28.28 5.76
C VAL A 345 -5.86 28.21 6.50
N SER A 346 -5.76 28.06 7.83
CA SER A 346 -6.84 27.75 8.78
C SER A 346 -8.20 28.35 8.47
N HIS A 347 -9.23 27.52 8.48
CA HIS A 347 -10.63 27.92 8.67
C HIS A 347 -10.91 28.23 10.15
N VAL A 348 -10.13 29.11 10.77
CA VAL A 348 -10.54 29.72 12.04
C VAL A 348 -11.68 30.69 11.69
N THR A 349 -12.90 30.19 11.79
CA THR A 349 -14.07 31.04 11.86
C THR A 349 -13.91 31.85 13.14
N THR A 350 -13.44 33.10 13.05
CA THR A 350 -13.58 34.08 14.08
C THR A 350 -15.09 34.25 14.33
N LEU A 351 -15.57 33.59 15.37
CA LEU A 351 -16.81 34.01 16.01
C LEU A 351 -16.54 35.39 16.63
N GLU A 352 -16.46 36.43 15.78
CA GLU A 352 -16.65 37.79 16.26
C GLU A 352 -18.11 37.89 16.65
N GLY A 353 -18.30 37.98 17.95
CA GLY A 353 -19.59 38.24 18.56
C GLY A 353 -20.16 39.56 18.06
N ASP A 354 -21.30 39.51 17.45
CA ASP A 354 -22.22 40.65 17.45
C ASP A 354 -22.79 40.80 18.86
N ALA A 355 -22.08 41.62 19.63
CA ALA A 355 -22.66 42.27 20.82
C ALA A 355 -23.03 43.69 20.41
N LEU A 356 -24.26 43.93 20.09
CA LEU A 356 -24.96 45.21 20.29
C LEU A 356 -26.44 44.94 20.49
#